data_3b9f0df33127231de94ed9e24aa0a1fb
#
_entry.id   3b9f0df33127231de94ed9e24aa0a1fb
#
_cell.length_a   1.000
_cell.length_b   1.000
_cell.length_c   1.000
_cell.angle_alpha   90.00
_cell.angle_beta   90.00
_cell.angle_gamma   90.00
#
_symmetry.space_group_name_H-M   'P 1'
#
loop_
_entity.id
_entity.type
_entity.pdbx_description
1 polymer ?
#
loop_
_entity_poly.entity_id
_entity_poly.type
_entity_poly.pdbx_seq_one_letter_code
_entity_poly.pdbx_strand_id
1 'polypeptide(L)'
;CFVCGPDNPIGLKVVFDIEDGKCIGEFVPKKEHAGFRNITHGGILFSLLDDVMANFLWLQGEQCFTARADIRYRDQLEVGQLVRLISWCEKRKGRLAQMRGEIVRLSDQVTVAEASGTFMLTSE
;
A
#
# COMPACT_ATOMS: atom_id res chain seq x y z
N CYS A 1 -5.00 -12.86 1.56
CA CYS A 1 -4.41 -11.70 0.90
C CYS A 1 -2.90 -11.87 0.77
N PHE A 2 -2.37 -11.55 -0.38
CA PHE A 2 -0.94 -11.66 -0.64
C PHE A 2 -0.13 -10.65 0.18
N VAL A 3 -0.66 -9.47 0.43
CA VAL A 3 0.08 -8.42 1.13
C VAL A 3 -0.10 -8.53 2.64
N CYS A 4 -1.33 -8.68 3.11
CA CYS A 4 -1.64 -8.59 4.54
C CYS A 4 -2.13 -9.89 5.16
N GLY A 5 -2.31 -10.96 4.38
CA GLY A 5 -2.79 -12.23 4.92
C GLY A 5 -1.73 -12.92 5.76
N PRO A 6 -1.95 -13.09 7.07
CA PRO A 6 -0.90 -13.65 7.94
C PRO A 6 -0.63 -15.13 7.68
N ASP A 7 -1.59 -15.82 7.06
CA ASP A 7 -1.47 -17.25 6.83
C ASP A 7 -0.97 -17.60 5.43
N ASN A 8 -0.72 -16.60 4.59
CA ASN A 8 -0.21 -16.84 3.26
C ASN A 8 1.32 -17.06 3.35
N PRO A 9 1.80 -18.26 3.05
CA PRO A 9 3.24 -18.56 3.25
C PRO A 9 4.18 -17.74 2.39
N ILE A 10 3.69 -17.20 1.25
CA ILE A 10 4.51 -16.33 0.41
C ILE A 10 4.09 -14.88 0.49
N GLY A 11 3.22 -14.55 1.45
CA GLY A 11 2.70 -13.20 1.59
C GLY A 11 3.70 -12.24 2.22
N LEU A 12 3.43 -10.96 2.04
CA LEU A 12 4.28 -9.91 2.60
C LEU A 12 4.01 -9.68 4.08
N LYS A 13 2.85 -10.08 4.54
CA LYS A 13 2.44 -10.11 5.96
C LYS A 13 2.51 -8.76 6.63
N VAL A 14 2.14 -7.72 5.90
CA VAL A 14 2.07 -6.36 6.44
C VAL A 14 0.88 -6.25 7.37
N VAL A 15 1.08 -5.65 8.53
CA VAL A 15 0.00 -5.36 9.47
C VAL A 15 -0.37 -3.89 9.33
N PHE A 16 -1.63 -3.63 9.02
CA PHE A 16 -2.13 -2.27 8.85
C PHE A 16 -2.96 -1.85 10.06
N ASP A 17 -2.96 -0.55 10.31
CA ASP A 17 -3.72 0.03 11.41
C ASP A 17 -4.21 1.41 10.99
N ILE A 18 -5.24 1.90 11.69
CA ILE A 18 -5.76 3.24 11.46
C ILE A 18 -5.25 4.15 12.58
N GLU A 19 -4.58 5.24 12.19
CA GLU A 19 -4.09 6.25 13.13
C GLU A 19 -4.36 7.64 12.56
N ASP A 20 -5.01 8.47 13.34
CA ASP A 20 -5.28 9.87 12.99
C ASP A 20 -5.95 10.02 11.62
N GLY A 21 -6.91 9.12 11.33
CA GLY A 21 -7.67 9.17 10.09
C GLY A 21 -6.90 8.69 8.87
N LYS A 22 -5.79 7.97 9.07
CA LYS A 22 -4.99 7.42 7.99
C LYS A 22 -4.72 5.94 8.26
N CYS A 23 -4.51 5.19 7.19
CA CYS A 23 -4.11 3.79 7.31
C CYS A 23 -2.59 3.74 7.19
N ILE A 24 -1.95 3.03 8.12
CA ILE A 24 -0.50 2.94 8.14
C ILE A 24 -0.03 1.50 8.28
N GLY A 25 1.18 1.25 7.80
CA GLY A 25 1.86 -0.02 7.97
C GLY A 25 3.35 0.18 7.71
N GLU A 26 4.14 -0.85 8.00
CA GLU A 26 5.57 -0.81 7.76
C GLU A 26 5.99 -2.08 7.04
N PHE A 27 7.04 -1.97 6.24
CA PHE A 27 7.53 -3.09 5.46
C PHE A 27 9.03 -2.96 5.23
N VAL A 28 9.73 -4.10 5.27
CA VAL A 28 11.14 -4.18 4.89
C VAL A 28 11.24 -5.19 3.75
N PRO A 29 11.61 -4.76 2.55
CA PRO A 29 11.76 -5.71 1.44
C PRO A 29 12.92 -6.65 1.69
N LYS A 30 12.71 -7.91 1.34
CA LYS A 30 13.71 -8.97 1.44
C LYS A 30 14.27 -9.26 0.05
N LYS A 31 15.29 -10.08 0.04
CA LYS A 31 15.94 -10.51 -1.19
C LYS A 31 14.94 -11.09 -2.21
N GLU A 32 13.94 -11.82 -1.73
CA GLU A 32 12.90 -12.42 -2.58
C GLU A 32 12.00 -11.39 -3.25
N HIS A 33 12.05 -10.16 -2.79
CA HIS A 33 11.23 -9.07 -3.33
C HIS A 33 11.97 -8.22 -4.36
N ALA A 34 13.21 -8.61 -4.69
CA ALA A 34 14.01 -7.84 -5.63
C ALA A 34 13.54 -8.05 -7.06
N GLY A 35 13.57 -6.99 -7.84
CA GLY A 35 13.32 -7.08 -9.27
C GLY A 35 14.62 -7.07 -10.04
N PHE A 36 15.45 -6.08 -9.81
CA PHE A 36 16.71 -5.90 -10.52
C PHE A 36 17.81 -5.64 -9.50
N ARG A 37 18.82 -6.52 -9.49
CA ARG A 37 19.92 -6.44 -8.53
C ARG A 37 19.36 -6.44 -7.10
N ASN A 38 19.70 -5.43 -6.31
CA ASN A 38 19.27 -5.33 -4.92
C ASN A 38 18.14 -4.30 -4.76
N ILE A 39 17.37 -4.07 -5.83
CA ILE A 39 16.30 -3.07 -5.85
C ILE A 39 14.96 -3.78 -5.77
N THR A 40 14.08 -3.30 -4.89
CA THR A 40 12.75 -3.86 -4.73
C THR A 40 11.95 -3.77 -6.03
N HIS A 41 11.31 -4.87 -6.40
CA HIS A 41 10.50 -4.95 -7.61
C HIS A 41 9.35 -3.93 -7.55
N GLY A 42 9.14 -3.22 -8.67
CA GLY A 42 8.09 -2.21 -8.75
C GLY A 42 6.69 -2.78 -8.49
N GLY A 43 6.45 -4.02 -8.90
CA GLY A 43 5.18 -4.68 -8.62
C GLY A 43 4.95 -4.93 -7.13
N ILE A 44 6.01 -5.16 -6.37
CA ILE A 44 5.90 -5.29 -4.91
C ILE A 44 5.47 -3.94 -4.32
N LEU A 45 6.11 -2.85 -4.77
CA LEU A 45 5.73 -1.52 -4.31
C LEU A 45 4.28 -1.19 -4.66
N PHE A 46 3.84 -1.57 -5.86
CA PHE A 46 2.46 -1.36 -6.26
C PHE A 46 1.50 -2.17 -5.39
N SER A 47 1.84 -3.42 -5.09
CA SER A 47 1.02 -4.26 -4.22
C SER A 47 0.84 -3.63 -2.85
N LEU A 48 1.92 -3.08 -2.31
CA LEU A 48 1.88 -2.41 -1.01
C LEU A 48 0.97 -1.18 -1.04
N LEU A 49 1.08 -0.38 -2.09
CA LEU A 49 0.24 0.81 -2.24
C LEU A 49 -1.23 0.46 -2.42
N ASP A 50 -1.51 -0.53 -3.27
CA ASP A 50 -2.87 -0.98 -3.48
C ASP A 50 -3.51 -1.43 -2.16
N ASP A 51 -2.76 -2.20 -1.39
CA ASP A 51 -3.31 -2.78 -0.17
C ASP A 51 -3.45 -1.76 0.95
N VAL A 52 -2.52 -0.80 1.08
CA VAL A 52 -2.65 0.22 2.12
C VAL A 52 -3.85 1.12 1.83
N MET A 53 -4.13 1.38 0.56
CA MET A 53 -5.33 2.16 0.19
C MET A 53 -6.60 1.36 0.46
N ALA A 54 -6.62 0.09 0.07
CA ALA A 54 -7.79 -0.76 0.28
C ALA A 54 -8.07 -0.98 1.77
N ASN A 55 -7.03 -1.16 2.57
CA ASN A 55 -7.20 -1.43 3.99
C ASN A 55 -7.71 -0.23 4.77
N PHE A 56 -7.54 0.98 4.26
CA PHE A 56 -8.21 2.13 4.85
C PHE A 56 -9.71 1.88 4.95
N LEU A 57 -10.28 1.25 3.92
CA LEU A 57 -11.72 0.96 3.88
C LEU A 57 -12.04 -0.34 4.63
N TRP A 58 -11.27 -1.39 4.39
CA TRP A 58 -11.52 -2.69 5.00
C TRP A 58 -11.45 -2.65 6.53
N LEU A 59 -10.49 -1.92 7.08
CA LEU A 59 -10.35 -1.83 8.53
C LEU A 59 -11.48 -1.05 9.19
N GLN A 60 -12.25 -0.32 8.41
CA GLN A 60 -13.42 0.39 8.89
C GLN A 60 -14.71 -0.35 8.56
N GLY A 61 -14.59 -1.61 8.16
CA GLY A 61 -15.74 -2.47 7.91
C GLY A 61 -16.35 -2.33 6.52
N GLU A 62 -15.66 -1.68 5.60
CA GLU A 62 -16.19 -1.46 4.25
C GLU A 62 -15.44 -2.32 3.24
N GLN A 63 -16.16 -3.23 2.60
CA GLN A 63 -15.60 -4.08 1.56
C GLN A 63 -15.48 -3.32 0.26
N CYS A 64 -14.39 -3.54 -0.45
CA CYS A 64 -14.14 -2.82 -1.69
C CYS A 64 -13.24 -3.63 -2.61
N PHE A 65 -13.15 -3.18 -3.86
CA PHE A 65 -12.14 -3.69 -4.78
C PHE A 65 -11.55 -2.51 -5.56
N THR A 66 -10.34 -2.72 -6.05
CA THR A 66 -9.63 -1.69 -6.83
C THR A 66 -10.25 -1.61 -8.20
N ALA A 67 -10.78 -0.44 -8.56
CA ALA A 67 -11.34 -0.21 -9.88
C ALA A 67 -10.30 0.43 -10.81
N ARG A 68 -9.45 1.28 -10.25
CA ARG A 68 -8.41 1.96 -11.01
C ARG A 68 -7.32 2.43 -10.06
N ALA A 69 -6.07 2.38 -10.52
CA ALA A 69 -4.96 2.91 -9.73
C ALA A 69 -3.92 3.47 -10.67
N ASP A 70 -3.33 4.58 -10.25
CA ASP A 70 -2.20 5.21 -10.94
C ASP A 70 -1.07 5.30 -9.95
N ILE A 71 0.11 4.84 -10.34
CA ILE A 71 1.28 4.85 -9.47
C ILE A 71 2.38 5.68 -10.09
N ARG A 72 3.12 6.36 -9.23
CA ARG A 72 4.30 7.10 -9.63
C ARG A 72 5.48 6.65 -8.79
N TYR A 73 6.51 6.13 -9.46
CA TYR A 73 7.75 5.72 -8.81
C TYR A 73 8.69 6.92 -8.77
N ARG A 74 9.10 7.31 -7.57
CA ARG A 74 9.93 8.51 -7.39
C ARG A 74 11.39 8.17 -7.17
N ASP A 75 11.66 7.03 -6.55
CA ASP A 75 13.01 6.62 -6.22
C ASP A 75 13.07 5.11 -6.17
N GLN A 76 14.26 4.57 -6.21
CA GLN A 76 14.47 3.14 -6.05
C GLN A 76 14.53 2.80 -4.57
N LEU A 77 14.04 1.60 -4.22
CA LEU A 77 14.09 1.14 -2.84
C LEU A 77 14.97 -0.10 -2.77
N GLU A 78 16.10 0.04 -2.09
CA GLU A 78 16.99 -1.11 -1.89
C GLU A 78 16.37 -2.10 -0.92
N VAL A 79 16.66 -3.37 -1.17
CA VAL A 79 16.28 -4.45 -0.26
C VAL A 79 16.90 -4.16 1.12
N GLY A 80 16.11 -4.37 2.17
CA GLY A 80 16.56 -4.13 3.53
C GLY A 80 16.20 -2.78 4.11
N GLN A 81 15.68 -1.87 3.30
CA GLN A 81 15.30 -0.53 3.75
C GLN A 81 13.87 -0.53 4.30
N LEU A 82 13.72 -0.07 5.53
CA LEU A 82 12.41 0.05 6.17
C LEU A 82 11.61 1.19 5.55
N VAL A 83 10.38 0.91 5.16
CA VAL A 83 9.47 1.93 4.64
C VAL A 83 8.19 1.97 5.45
N ARG A 84 7.56 3.15 5.47
CA ARG A 84 6.22 3.34 5.99
C ARG A 84 5.26 3.45 4.83
N LEU A 85 4.15 2.75 4.95
CA LEU A 85 3.03 2.81 4.02
C LEU A 85 1.96 3.66 4.67
N ILE A 86 1.38 4.61 3.92
CA ILE A 86 0.36 5.46 4.49
C ILE A 86 -0.68 5.76 3.41
N SER A 87 -1.96 5.77 3.81
CA SER A 87 -3.04 6.10 2.89
C SER A 87 -4.13 6.89 3.58
N TRP A 88 -4.90 7.60 2.77
CA TRP A 88 -6.04 8.36 3.27
C TRP A 88 -7.08 8.47 2.15
N CYS A 89 -8.30 8.80 2.55
CA CYS A 89 -9.37 9.01 1.60
C CYS A 89 -9.44 10.48 1.24
N GLU A 90 -9.32 10.78 -0.05
CA GLU A 90 -9.36 12.14 -0.54
C GLU A 90 -10.78 12.59 -0.80
N LYS A 91 -11.63 11.69 -1.29
CA LYS A 91 -13.01 12.03 -1.67
C LYS A 91 -13.87 10.77 -1.73
N ARG A 92 -15.11 10.90 -1.28
CA ARG A 92 -16.11 9.84 -1.41
C ARG A 92 -17.28 10.36 -2.21
N LYS A 93 -17.80 9.54 -3.11
CA LYS A 93 -19.00 9.86 -3.86
C LYS A 93 -19.76 8.56 -4.11
N GLY A 94 -20.89 8.39 -3.41
CA GLY A 94 -21.64 7.16 -3.49
C GLY A 94 -20.79 5.99 -3.05
N ARG A 95 -20.64 4.99 -3.92
CA ARG A 95 -19.83 3.80 -3.64
C ARG A 95 -18.40 3.90 -4.18
N LEU A 96 -18.01 5.08 -4.64
CA LEU A 96 -16.64 5.30 -5.09
C LEU A 96 -15.84 6.04 -4.05
N ALA A 97 -14.66 5.55 -3.75
CA ALA A 97 -13.72 6.21 -2.84
C ALA A 97 -12.45 6.53 -3.62
N GLN A 98 -12.05 7.80 -3.59
CA GLN A 98 -10.80 8.25 -4.18
C GLN A 98 -9.75 8.25 -3.08
N MET A 99 -8.76 7.39 -3.24
CA MET A 99 -7.75 7.16 -2.22
C MET A 99 -6.39 7.65 -2.67
N ARG A 100 -5.56 8.01 -1.71
CA ARG A 100 -4.15 8.33 -1.95
C ARG A 100 -3.29 7.45 -1.06
N GLY A 101 -2.10 7.11 -1.57
CA GLY A 101 -1.16 6.31 -0.80
C GLY A 101 0.28 6.72 -1.09
N GLU A 102 1.14 6.51 -0.11
CA GLU A 102 2.56 6.81 -0.23
C GLU A 102 3.39 5.74 0.45
N ILE A 103 4.58 5.52 -0.10
CA ILE A 103 5.62 4.71 0.53
C ILE A 103 6.77 5.66 0.84
N VAL A 104 7.13 5.76 2.12
CA VAL A 104 8.18 6.68 2.58
C VAL A 104 9.31 5.87 3.19
N ARG A 105 10.53 6.08 2.69
CA ARG A 105 11.73 5.47 3.25
C ARG A 105 12.07 6.20 4.54
N LEU A 106 12.12 5.45 5.64
CA LEU A 106 12.24 6.09 6.95
C LEU A 106 13.65 6.61 7.25
N SER A 107 14.68 6.07 6.59
CA SER A 107 16.05 6.52 6.85
C SER A 107 16.29 7.98 6.46
N ASP A 108 15.61 8.46 5.43
CA ASP A 108 15.80 9.84 4.92
C ASP A 108 14.50 10.56 4.62
N GLN A 109 13.35 9.96 4.93
CA GLN A 109 12.01 10.54 4.73
C GLN A 109 11.71 10.85 3.26
N VAL A 110 12.32 10.11 2.34
CA VAL A 110 12.08 10.28 0.91
C VAL A 110 10.87 9.45 0.50
N THR A 111 9.96 10.06 -0.26
CA THR A 111 8.84 9.34 -0.85
C THR A 111 9.36 8.50 -2.01
N VAL A 112 9.28 7.18 -1.86
CA VAL A 112 9.76 6.23 -2.86
C VAL A 112 8.76 6.07 -3.98
N ALA A 113 7.48 6.01 -3.64
CA ALA A 113 6.40 5.88 -4.60
C ALA A 113 5.13 6.44 -4.01
N GLU A 114 4.22 6.84 -4.88
CA GLU A 114 2.92 7.35 -4.46
C GLU A 114 1.88 6.92 -5.46
N ALA A 115 0.63 6.86 -5.03
CA ALA A 115 -0.45 6.39 -5.88
C ALA A 115 -1.74 7.13 -5.57
N SER A 116 -2.60 7.17 -6.58
CA SER A 116 -4.00 7.50 -6.41
C SER A 116 -4.81 6.31 -6.89
N GLY A 117 -5.91 6.02 -6.23
CA GLY A 117 -6.73 4.88 -6.59
C GLY A 117 -8.19 5.17 -6.43
N THR A 118 -8.99 4.57 -7.31
CA THR A 118 -10.44 4.59 -7.20
C THR A 118 -10.88 3.21 -6.76
N PHE A 119 -11.58 3.16 -5.64
CA PHE A 119 -12.05 1.90 -5.07
C PHE A 119 -13.57 1.88 -5.10
N MET A 120 -14.12 0.75 -5.53
CA MET A 120 -15.56 0.55 -5.57
C MET A 120 -15.98 -0.19 -4.31
N LEU A 121 -16.85 0.45 -3.52
CA LEU A 121 -17.40 -0.19 -2.34
C LEU A 121 -18.49 -1.16 -2.78
N THR A 122 -18.44 -2.38 -2.24
CA THR A 122 -19.49 -3.35 -2.51
C THR A 122 -20.64 -3.07 -1.57
N SER A 123 -21.84 -3.21 -2.09
CA SER A 123 -22.98 -2.95 -1.24
C SER A 123 -23.11 -4.05 -0.22
N GLU A 124 -23.53 -3.71 0.73
CA GLU A 124 -23.83 -4.52 1.60
C GLU A 124 -24.13 -4.66 2.34
#